data_0ecefe00909f212e12f502255cd032c4
#
_entry.id   0ecefe00909f212e12f502255cd032c4
#
_cell.length_a   1.000
_cell.length_b   1.000
_cell.length_c   1.000
_cell.angle_alpha   90.00
_cell.angle_beta   90.00
_cell.angle_gamma   90.00
#
_symmetry.space_group_name_H-M   'P 1'
#
loop_
_entity.id
_entity.type
_entity.pdbx_description
1 polymer ?
#
loop_
_entity_poly.entity_id
_entity_poly.type
_entity_poly.pdbx_seq_one_letter_code
_entity_poly.pdbx_strand_id
1 'polypeptide(L)'
;MKGETYMTETKDKRKPTAKSKPDTLVKALIAFHETRPTASQNASGVWGTYADINQVIDTVRGACQFGLTFTQEIDFLDDNPQVNYIRTILMHESGESQVSRTPIHVQEKDRSNPQKHGAGITYAKRYGLCAAFGLPTPDDDADDISNAKEEKAKQDGRKKNLANTLPDKQSEEPTTPSTNAW
;
A
#
# COMPACT_ATOMS: atom_id res chain seq x y z
N MET A 1 -10.88 9.73 -81.51
CA MET A 1 -11.04 10.35 -80.19
C MET A 1 -10.92 9.24 -79.17
N LYS A 2 -9.83 9.22 -78.37
CA LYS A 2 -9.53 8.18 -77.38
C LYS A 2 -10.06 8.68 -76.03
N GLY A 3 -11.00 7.93 -75.45
CA GLY A 3 -11.50 8.19 -74.11
C GLY A 3 -10.60 7.55 -73.06
N GLU A 4 -9.95 8.36 -72.22
CA GLU A 4 -9.20 7.88 -71.06
C GLU A 4 -10.13 7.69 -69.88
N THR A 5 -10.21 6.43 -69.42
CA THR A 5 -10.97 6.04 -68.21
C THR A 5 -10.05 6.21 -67.00
N TYR A 6 -10.34 7.23 -66.17
CA TYR A 6 -9.66 7.40 -64.88
C TYR A 6 -10.23 6.42 -63.86
N MET A 7 -9.45 5.44 -63.43
CA MET A 7 -9.75 4.62 -62.29
C MET A 7 -9.48 5.42 -61.01
N THR A 8 -10.56 5.72 -60.27
CA THR A 8 -10.47 6.30 -58.92
C THR A 8 -10.16 5.16 -57.93
N GLU A 9 -8.95 5.15 -57.41
CA GLU A 9 -8.57 4.31 -56.24
C GLU A 9 -9.39 4.76 -55.03
N THR A 10 -10.35 3.93 -54.62
CA THR A 10 -10.99 4.06 -53.31
C THR A 10 -10.03 3.60 -52.23
N LYS A 11 -9.44 4.54 -51.46
CA LYS A 11 -8.68 4.28 -50.24
C LYS A 11 -9.62 3.57 -49.25
N ASP A 12 -9.42 2.27 -49.08
CA ASP A 12 -10.01 1.46 -48.05
C ASP A 12 -9.57 1.98 -46.66
N LYS A 13 -10.43 2.75 -46.01
CA LYS A 13 -10.27 3.18 -44.63
C LYS A 13 -10.54 1.98 -43.74
N ARG A 14 -9.53 1.12 -43.55
CA ARG A 14 -9.57 0.07 -42.52
C ARG A 14 -9.77 0.73 -41.17
N LYS A 15 -10.96 0.55 -40.57
CA LYS A 15 -11.22 0.86 -39.17
C LYS A 15 -10.15 0.15 -38.31
N PRO A 16 -9.58 0.82 -37.31
CA PRO A 16 -8.67 0.13 -36.38
C PRO A 16 -9.42 -1.05 -35.76
N THR A 17 -8.97 -2.26 -36.01
CA THR A 17 -9.47 -3.47 -35.37
C THR A 17 -9.24 -3.31 -33.88
N ALA A 18 -10.32 -3.22 -33.10
CA ALA A 18 -10.26 -3.26 -31.64
C ALA A 18 -9.45 -4.51 -31.27
N LYS A 19 -8.30 -4.33 -30.58
CA LYS A 19 -7.50 -5.46 -30.09
C LYS A 19 -8.45 -6.33 -29.26
N SER A 20 -8.59 -7.62 -29.62
CA SER A 20 -9.36 -8.55 -28.81
C SER A 20 -8.79 -8.60 -27.40
N LYS A 21 -9.67 -8.61 -26.39
CA LYS A 21 -9.24 -8.78 -25.00
C LYS A 21 -8.42 -10.08 -24.85
N PRO A 22 -7.44 -10.12 -23.94
CA PRO A 22 -6.73 -11.35 -23.62
C PRO A 22 -7.73 -12.46 -23.24
N ASP A 23 -7.44 -13.69 -23.62
CA ASP A 23 -8.32 -14.86 -23.43
C ASP A 23 -7.99 -15.69 -22.19
N THR A 24 -6.89 -15.37 -21.49
CA THR A 24 -6.42 -16.04 -20.28
C THR A 24 -5.93 -15.05 -19.23
N LEU A 25 -5.96 -15.46 -17.96
CA LEU A 25 -5.46 -14.67 -16.83
C LEU A 25 -4.00 -14.23 -17.04
N VAL A 26 -3.14 -15.12 -17.51
CA VAL A 26 -1.72 -14.81 -17.72
C VAL A 26 -1.55 -13.76 -18.82
N LYS A 27 -2.23 -13.89 -19.96
CA LYS A 27 -2.16 -12.90 -21.05
C LYS A 27 -2.70 -11.54 -20.59
N ALA A 28 -3.76 -11.55 -19.78
CA ALA A 28 -4.35 -10.34 -19.21
C ALA A 28 -3.38 -9.63 -18.25
N LEU A 29 -2.67 -10.38 -17.40
CA LEU A 29 -1.63 -9.83 -16.53
C LEU A 29 -0.46 -9.26 -17.34
N ILE A 30 -0.01 -9.94 -18.40
CA ILE A 30 1.03 -9.43 -19.30
C ILE A 30 0.60 -8.09 -19.90
N ALA A 31 -0.62 -8.03 -20.46
CA ALA A 31 -1.15 -6.82 -21.07
C ALA A 31 -1.31 -5.66 -20.05
N PHE A 32 -1.68 -5.99 -18.80
CA PHE A 32 -1.73 -5.00 -17.72
C PHE A 32 -0.34 -4.48 -17.37
N HIS A 33 0.66 -5.37 -17.23
CA HIS A 33 2.04 -4.97 -16.91
C HIS A 33 2.70 -4.15 -18.05
N GLU A 34 2.34 -4.38 -19.31
CA GLU A 34 2.79 -3.56 -20.43
C GLU A 34 2.38 -2.09 -20.29
N THR A 35 1.29 -1.79 -19.56
CA THR A 35 0.88 -0.41 -19.24
C THR A 35 1.75 0.25 -18.17
N ARG A 36 2.68 -0.49 -17.55
CA ARG A 36 3.55 -0.04 -16.44
C ARG A 36 2.77 0.60 -15.30
N PRO A 37 1.81 -0.13 -14.70
CA PRO A 37 0.95 0.42 -13.66
C PRO A 37 1.78 0.77 -12.42
N THR A 38 1.60 2.00 -11.92
CA THR A 38 2.26 2.49 -10.72
C THR A 38 1.25 3.23 -9.86
N ALA A 39 1.16 2.86 -8.58
CA ALA A 39 0.32 3.56 -7.63
C ALA A 39 1.04 4.83 -7.12
N SER A 40 0.42 5.99 -7.30
CA SER A 40 0.98 7.26 -6.86
C SER A 40 1.07 7.33 -5.34
N GLN A 41 2.19 7.81 -4.80
CA GLN A 41 2.36 8.03 -3.37
C GLN A 41 1.56 9.27 -2.95
N ASN A 42 0.51 9.07 -2.15
CA ASN A 42 -0.43 10.11 -1.72
C ASN A 42 -0.57 10.22 -0.20
N ALA A 43 0.11 9.38 0.55
CA ALA A 43 0.11 9.37 2.00
C ALA A 43 1.53 9.38 2.57
N SER A 44 1.68 9.90 3.79
CA SER A 44 2.97 9.94 4.50
C SER A 44 2.87 9.13 5.78
N GLY A 45 3.88 8.34 6.06
CA GLY A 45 4.03 7.53 7.27
C GLY A 45 5.35 7.79 7.97
N VAL A 46 5.60 7.05 9.03
CA VAL A 46 6.85 7.13 9.81
C VAL A 46 8.09 6.76 8.97
N TRP A 47 7.88 5.98 7.91
CA TRP A 47 8.92 5.38 7.08
C TRP A 47 9.00 5.97 5.67
N GLY A 48 8.32 7.09 5.42
CA GLY A 48 8.31 7.74 4.12
C GLY A 48 6.91 7.92 3.52
N THR A 49 6.86 8.21 2.22
CA THR A 49 5.61 8.34 1.47
C THR A 49 5.21 6.99 0.87
N TYR A 50 3.90 6.74 0.78
CA TYR A 50 3.38 5.50 0.22
C TYR A 50 2.05 5.75 -0.51
N ALA A 51 1.67 4.81 -1.37
CA ALA A 51 0.33 4.80 -1.95
C ALA A 51 -0.65 4.21 -0.93
N ASP A 52 -1.72 4.91 -0.59
CA ASP A 52 -2.77 4.36 0.26
C ASP A 52 -3.58 3.28 -0.47
N ILE A 53 -4.46 2.59 0.25
CA ILE A 53 -5.27 1.51 -0.32
C ILE A 53 -6.15 1.98 -1.48
N ASN A 54 -6.63 3.23 -1.46
CA ASN A 54 -7.49 3.76 -2.52
C ASN A 54 -6.69 3.96 -3.82
N GLN A 55 -5.47 4.49 -3.72
CA GLN A 55 -4.57 4.63 -4.87
C GLN A 55 -4.20 3.29 -5.48
N VAL A 56 -3.94 2.27 -4.66
CA VAL A 56 -3.69 0.92 -5.16
C VAL A 56 -4.92 0.36 -5.86
N ILE A 57 -6.13 0.51 -5.27
CA ILE A 57 -7.38 0.08 -5.90
C ILE A 57 -7.61 0.78 -7.23
N ASP A 58 -7.40 2.10 -7.30
CA ASP A 58 -7.57 2.86 -8.54
C ASP A 58 -6.60 2.42 -9.63
N THR A 59 -5.36 2.11 -9.25
CA THR A 59 -4.36 1.57 -10.17
C THR A 59 -4.79 0.21 -10.73
N VAL A 60 -5.20 -0.73 -9.87
CA VAL A 60 -5.59 -2.08 -10.31
C VAL A 60 -6.91 -2.10 -11.06
N ARG A 61 -7.80 -1.11 -10.88
CA ARG A 61 -9.00 -0.94 -11.72
C ARG A 61 -8.67 -0.82 -13.21
N GLY A 62 -7.51 -0.29 -13.55
CA GLY A 62 -7.01 -0.28 -14.94
C GLY A 62 -6.92 -1.67 -15.57
N ALA A 63 -6.80 -2.73 -14.77
CA ALA A 63 -6.75 -4.10 -15.24
C ALA A 63 -8.11 -4.63 -15.76
N CYS A 64 -9.23 -3.98 -15.40
CA CYS A 64 -10.56 -4.36 -15.88
C CYS A 64 -10.70 -4.29 -17.40
N GLN A 65 -9.95 -3.40 -18.07
CA GLN A 65 -9.95 -3.34 -19.53
C GLN A 65 -9.40 -4.62 -20.19
N PHE A 66 -8.62 -5.41 -19.45
CA PHE A 66 -8.05 -6.68 -19.87
C PHE A 66 -8.84 -7.90 -19.36
N GLY A 67 -10.04 -7.69 -18.76
CA GLY A 67 -10.87 -8.74 -18.21
C GLY A 67 -10.48 -9.23 -16.81
N LEU A 68 -9.57 -8.51 -16.11
CA LEU A 68 -9.16 -8.83 -14.74
C LEU A 68 -10.03 -8.11 -13.71
N THR A 69 -10.34 -8.82 -12.62
CA THR A 69 -10.97 -8.24 -11.43
C THR A 69 -10.46 -8.96 -10.18
N PHE A 70 -10.82 -8.47 -8.99
CA PHE A 70 -10.38 -9.09 -7.74
C PHE A 70 -11.44 -8.99 -6.65
N THR A 71 -11.36 -9.89 -5.67
CA THR A 71 -12.00 -9.75 -4.36
C THR A 71 -10.99 -9.91 -3.24
N GLN A 72 -11.31 -9.35 -2.08
CA GLN A 72 -10.53 -9.54 -0.86
C GLN A 72 -11.46 -9.86 0.30
N GLU A 73 -11.15 -10.91 1.02
CA GLU A 73 -11.90 -11.35 2.19
C GLU A 73 -10.97 -11.61 3.37
N ILE A 74 -11.52 -11.52 4.57
CA ILE A 74 -10.82 -11.94 5.79
C ILE A 74 -11.07 -13.43 5.94
N ASP A 75 -10.00 -14.19 6.13
CA ASP A 75 -10.04 -15.62 6.32
C ASP A 75 -9.18 -16.02 7.53
N PHE A 76 -9.39 -17.21 8.05
CA PHE A 76 -8.74 -17.72 9.25
C PHE A 76 -8.05 -19.04 8.94
N LEU A 77 -7.01 -19.37 9.70
CA LEU A 77 -6.45 -20.72 9.63
C LEU A 77 -7.39 -21.68 10.38
N ASP A 78 -7.72 -22.80 9.74
CA ASP A 78 -8.60 -23.83 10.29
C ASP A 78 -8.09 -24.36 11.64
N ASP A 79 -6.77 -24.52 11.77
CA ASP A 79 -6.10 -25.03 12.97
C ASP A 79 -5.81 -23.95 14.02
N ASN A 80 -5.91 -22.67 13.66
CA ASN A 80 -5.66 -21.56 14.56
C ASN A 80 -6.49 -20.32 14.20
N PRO A 81 -7.72 -20.20 14.72
CA PRO A 81 -8.63 -19.08 14.42
C PRO A 81 -8.10 -17.71 14.87
N GLN A 82 -7.04 -17.65 15.67
CA GLN A 82 -6.40 -16.39 16.05
C GLN A 82 -5.46 -15.85 14.96
N VAL A 83 -5.09 -16.70 14.00
CA VAL A 83 -4.29 -16.29 12.83
C VAL A 83 -5.25 -15.98 11.69
N ASN A 84 -5.37 -14.70 11.38
CA ASN A 84 -6.19 -14.22 10.28
C ASN A 84 -5.32 -13.62 9.18
N TYR A 85 -5.83 -13.67 7.98
CA TYR A 85 -5.17 -13.13 6.79
C TYR A 85 -6.18 -12.55 5.81
N ILE A 86 -5.71 -11.70 4.93
CA ILE A 86 -6.46 -11.27 3.76
C ILE A 86 -6.23 -12.30 2.65
N ARG A 87 -7.30 -12.90 2.19
CA ARG A 87 -7.33 -13.71 0.97
C ARG A 87 -7.66 -12.81 -0.20
N THR A 88 -6.70 -12.63 -1.10
CA THR A 88 -6.88 -11.88 -2.35
C THR A 88 -7.09 -12.88 -3.46
N ILE A 89 -8.21 -12.77 -4.16
CA ILE A 89 -8.57 -13.62 -5.30
C ILE A 89 -8.55 -12.73 -6.54
N LEU A 90 -7.56 -12.93 -7.38
CA LEU A 90 -7.48 -12.35 -8.72
C LEU A 90 -8.25 -13.22 -9.68
N MET A 91 -9.16 -12.67 -10.44
CA MET A 91 -10.06 -13.38 -11.36
C MET A 91 -9.98 -12.79 -12.76
N HIS A 92 -10.13 -13.65 -13.76
CA HIS A 92 -10.24 -13.27 -15.15
C HIS A 92 -11.59 -13.68 -15.74
N GLU A 93 -12.08 -12.96 -16.76
CA GLU A 93 -13.37 -13.22 -17.43
C GLU A 93 -13.45 -14.62 -18.09
N SER A 94 -12.31 -15.30 -18.29
CA SER A 94 -12.28 -16.72 -18.73
C SER A 94 -12.72 -17.73 -17.65
N GLY A 95 -12.87 -17.29 -16.40
CA GLY A 95 -13.11 -18.15 -15.24
C GLY A 95 -11.83 -18.59 -14.51
N GLU A 96 -10.65 -18.29 -15.06
CA GLU A 96 -9.39 -18.53 -14.36
C GLU A 96 -9.21 -17.61 -13.15
N SER A 97 -8.61 -18.14 -12.08
CA SER A 97 -8.34 -17.36 -10.87
C SER A 97 -7.04 -17.76 -10.19
N GLN A 98 -6.45 -16.82 -9.47
CA GLN A 98 -5.28 -17.01 -8.62
C GLN A 98 -5.59 -16.50 -7.22
N VAL A 99 -5.24 -17.28 -6.19
CA VAL A 99 -5.44 -16.94 -4.78
C VAL A 99 -4.11 -16.68 -4.11
N SER A 100 -4.01 -15.58 -3.38
CA SER A 100 -2.89 -15.27 -2.49
C SER A 100 -3.39 -14.95 -1.08
N ARG A 101 -2.51 -15.10 -0.07
CA ARG A 101 -2.81 -14.85 1.33
C ARG A 101 -1.78 -13.90 1.93
N THR A 102 -2.27 -12.85 2.59
CA THR A 102 -1.41 -11.86 3.27
C THR A 102 -1.80 -11.84 4.75
N PRO A 103 -0.89 -12.17 5.67
CA PRO A 103 -1.20 -12.21 7.09
C PRO A 103 -1.55 -10.82 7.62
N ILE A 104 -2.53 -10.75 8.52
CA ILE A 104 -2.89 -9.54 9.24
C ILE A 104 -2.04 -9.46 10.50
N HIS A 105 -1.06 -8.53 10.51
CA HIS A 105 -0.18 -8.33 11.64
C HIS A 105 -0.73 -7.24 12.58
N VAL A 106 -0.97 -7.64 13.85
CA VAL A 106 -1.29 -6.74 14.96
C VAL A 106 -0.41 -7.14 16.15
N GLN A 107 0.21 -6.15 16.81
CA GLN A 107 1.02 -6.44 17.99
C GLN A 107 0.15 -7.07 19.09
N GLU A 108 0.72 -8.00 19.86
CA GLU A 108 0.01 -8.74 20.93
C GLU A 108 -0.76 -7.82 21.88
N LYS A 109 -0.11 -6.75 22.35
CA LYS A 109 -0.72 -5.75 23.25
C LYS A 109 -1.90 -4.97 22.63
N ASP A 110 -2.01 -4.96 21.30
CA ASP A 110 -3.00 -4.19 20.54
C ASP A 110 -4.12 -5.08 19.97
N ARG A 111 -4.10 -6.40 20.20
CA ARG A 111 -5.07 -7.36 19.63
C ARG A 111 -6.51 -7.05 19.99
N SER A 112 -6.76 -6.55 21.19
CA SER A 112 -8.10 -6.16 21.65
C SER A 112 -8.54 -4.76 21.17
N ASN A 113 -7.66 -4.02 20.48
CA ASN A 113 -7.96 -2.68 20.00
C ASN A 113 -8.53 -2.72 18.56
N PRO A 114 -9.84 -2.43 18.35
CA PRO A 114 -10.44 -2.51 17.02
C PRO A 114 -9.80 -1.60 15.98
N GLN A 115 -9.30 -0.42 16.38
CA GLN A 115 -8.65 0.52 15.46
C GLN A 115 -7.32 -0.04 14.96
N LYS A 116 -6.52 -0.65 15.84
CA LYS A 116 -5.26 -1.30 15.47
C LYS A 116 -5.49 -2.51 14.57
N HIS A 117 -6.53 -3.27 14.87
CA HIS A 117 -6.93 -4.39 14.02
C HIS A 117 -7.37 -3.91 12.63
N GLY A 118 -8.21 -2.88 12.55
CA GLY A 118 -8.62 -2.26 11.28
C GLY A 118 -7.44 -1.71 10.47
N ALA A 119 -6.45 -1.12 11.13
CA ALA A 119 -5.21 -0.68 10.48
C ALA A 119 -4.41 -1.87 9.91
N GLY A 120 -4.29 -2.98 10.65
CA GLY A 120 -3.66 -4.21 10.19
C GLY A 120 -4.35 -4.81 8.95
N ILE A 121 -5.69 -4.82 8.94
CA ILE A 121 -6.50 -5.24 7.79
C ILE A 121 -6.19 -4.37 6.57
N THR A 122 -6.22 -3.05 6.73
CA THR A 122 -5.96 -2.11 5.63
C THR A 122 -4.55 -2.29 5.06
N TYR A 123 -3.57 -2.49 5.93
CA TYR A 123 -2.20 -2.79 5.56
C TYR A 123 -2.12 -4.09 4.74
N ALA A 124 -2.67 -5.17 5.25
CA ALA A 124 -2.66 -6.48 4.58
C ALA A 124 -3.40 -6.44 3.23
N LYS A 125 -4.53 -5.71 3.13
CA LYS A 125 -5.25 -5.51 1.87
C LYS A 125 -4.40 -4.80 0.83
N ARG A 126 -3.70 -3.73 1.21
CA ARG A 126 -2.83 -2.97 0.31
C ARG A 126 -1.71 -3.83 -0.25
N TYR A 127 -0.93 -4.48 0.61
CA TYR A 127 0.17 -5.35 0.17
C TYR A 127 -0.30 -6.58 -0.59
N GLY A 128 -1.45 -7.13 -0.20
CA GLY A 128 -2.06 -8.26 -0.92
C GLY A 128 -2.42 -7.91 -2.37
N LEU A 129 -2.95 -6.69 -2.61
CA LEU A 129 -3.22 -6.21 -3.97
C LEU A 129 -1.94 -5.96 -4.75
N CYS A 130 -0.96 -5.26 -4.16
CA CYS A 130 0.33 -5.02 -4.82
C CYS A 130 0.98 -6.34 -5.23
N ALA A 131 1.03 -7.33 -4.35
CA ALA A 131 1.59 -8.64 -4.63
C ALA A 131 0.80 -9.42 -5.70
N ALA A 132 -0.54 -9.41 -5.63
CA ALA A 132 -1.38 -10.14 -6.59
C ALA A 132 -1.30 -9.58 -8.02
N PHE A 133 -1.14 -8.27 -8.16
CA PHE A 133 -1.03 -7.59 -9.45
C PHE A 133 0.42 -7.26 -9.85
N GLY A 134 1.44 -7.66 -9.07
CA GLY A 134 2.84 -7.37 -9.35
C GLY A 134 3.15 -5.86 -9.41
N LEU A 135 2.47 -5.04 -8.59
CA LEU A 135 2.75 -3.62 -8.50
C LEU A 135 4.01 -3.37 -7.67
N PRO A 136 4.88 -2.42 -8.07
CA PRO A 136 6.01 -2.03 -7.24
C PRO A 136 5.50 -1.40 -5.95
N THR A 137 6.13 -1.78 -4.83
CA THR A 137 5.95 -1.13 -3.53
C THR A 137 7.20 -0.31 -3.24
N PRO A 138 7.08 1.00 -2.97
CA PRO A 138 8.25 1.85 -2.72
C PRO A 138 9.04 1.47 -1.45
N ASP A 139 8.50 0.59 -0.63
CA ASP A 139 9.12 0.10 0.60
C ASP A 139 10.13 -1.06 0.36
N ASP A 140 10.38 -1.45 -0.90
CA ASP A 140 11.25 -2.60 -1.23
C ASP A 140 12.76 -2.31 -1.07
N ASP A 141 13.15 -1.05 -0.83
CA ASP A 141 14.52 -0.70 -0.49
C ASP A 141 14.77 -0.95 1.01
N ALA A 142 15.15 -2.18 1.33
CA ALA A 142 15.49 -2.61 2.69
C ALA A 142 16.60 -1.75 3.35
N ASP A 143 17.33 -0.97 2.58
CA ASP A 143 18.35 -0.04 3.03
C ASP A 143 17.79 1.16 3.81
N ASP A 144 16.54 1.59 3.55
CA ASP A 144 15.90 2.67 4.30
C ASP A 144 15.50 2.25 5.73
N ILE A 145 15.25 0.96 5.96
CA ILE A 145 14.87 0.45 7.30
C ILE A 145 16.06 0.48 8.27
N SER A 146 17.27 0.24 7.78
CA SER A 146 18.50 0.28 8.60
C SER A 146 18.88 1.70 9.00
N ASN A 147 18.78 2.65 8.07
CA ASN A 147 19.10 4.07 8.30
C ASN A 147 18.13 4.75 9.28
N ALA A 148 16.83 4.46 9.21
CA ALA A 148 15.82 5.01 10.11
C ALA A 148 15.96 4.50 11.57
N LYS A 149 16.48 3.29 11.80
CA LYS A 149 16.79 2.79 13.13
C LYS A 149 17.98 3.51 13.76
N GLU A 150 19.00 3.81 12.96
CA GLU A 150 20.18 4.53 13.44
C GLU A 150 19.88 5.99 13.76
N GLU A 151 19.05 6.67 12.97
CA GLU A 151 18.64 8.06 13.26
C GLU A 151 17.78 8.18 14.53
N LYS A 152 16.84 7.24 14.77
CA LYS A 152 16.07 7.19 16.02
C LYS A 152 16.96 6.95 17.23
N ALA A 153 17.92 6.05 17.14
CA ALA A 153 18.86 5.80 18.24
C ALA A 153 19.73 7.03 18.56
N LYS A 154 20.12 7.81 17.53
CA LYS A 154 20.84 9.06 17.68
C LYS A 154 19.99 10.19 18.28
N GLN A 155 18.70 10.28 17.93
CA GLN A 155 17.77 11.27 18.51
C GLN A 155 17.40 10.97 19.95
N ASP A 156 17.17 9.70 20.33
CA ASP A 156 16.91 9.30 21.72
C ASP A 156 18.15 9.46 22.61
N GLY A 157 19.35 9.21 22.08
CA GLY A 157 20.62 9.49 22.75
C GLY A 157 20.82 10.99 23.00
N ARG A 158 20.47 11.87 22.05
CA ARG A 158 20.54 13.32 22.24
C ARG A 158 19.54 13.85 23.26
N LYS A 159 18.30 13.34 23.29
CA LYS A 159 17.29 13.72 24.30
C LYS A 159 17.69 13.32 25.70
N LYS A 160 18.29 12.12 25.90
CA LYS A 160 18.80 11.68 27.21
C LYS A 160 19.97 12.55 27.69
N ASN A 161 20.88 12.95 26.81
CA ASN A 161 22.01 13.81 27.19
C ASN A 161 21.60 15.25 27.52
N LEU A 162 20.52 15.75 26.89
CA LEU A 162 19.99 17.10 27.20
C LEU A 162 19.24 17.14 28.54
N ALA A 163 18.57 16.04 28.92
CA ALA A 163 17.89 15.94 30.23
C ALA A 163 18.85 15.86 31.41
N ASN A 164 20.09 15.34 31.19
CA ASN A 164 21.10 15.23 32.23
C ASN A 164 21.98 16.49 32.38
N THR A 165 21.78 17.57 31.60
CA THR A 165 22.57 18.80 31.63
C THR A 165 21.84 19.99 32.22
N LEU A 166 20.64 19.83 32.75
CA LEU A 166 19.94 20.91 33.47
C LEU A 166 20.47 20.97 34.92
N PRO A 167 21.01 22.12 35.39
CA PRO A 167 21.47 22.26 36.76
C PRO A 167 20.29 22.25 37.73
N ASP A 168 20.48 21.49 38.81
CA ASP A 168 19.59 21.35 39.95
C ASP A 168 19.25 22.74 40.53
N LYS A 169 18.00 23.19 40.41
CA LYS A 169 17.55 24.40 41.14
C LYS A 169 17.35 24.03 42.58
N GLN A 170 18.29 24.50 43.40
CA GLN A 170 18.17 24.48 44.85
C GLN A 170 16.84 25.08 45.28
N SER A 171 16.10 24.30 46.05
CA SER A 171 14.88 24.69 46.75
C SER A 171 15.27 25.68 47.87
N GLU A 172 14.95 26.96 47.69
CA GLU A 172 14.90 27.92 48.79
C GLU A 172 13.58 27.69 49.56
N GLU A 173 13.72 27.31 50.82
CA GLU A 173 12.65 27.29 51.82
C GLU A 173 12.19 28.69 52.16
N PRO A 174 10.90 29.04 52.20
CA PRO A 174 10.44 30.30 52.71
C PRO A 174 10.34 30.23 54.23
N THR A 175 11.21 30.99 54.90
CA THR A 175 11.13 31.31 56.34
C THR A 175 9.83 32.05 56.64
N THR A 176 9.00 31.48 57.48
CA THR A 176 7.85 32.16 58.09
C THR A 176 8.29 33.15 59.19
N PRO A 177 7.81 34.37 59.20
CA PRO A 177 7.94 35.20 60.39
C PRO A 177 6.84 34.91 61.41
N SER A 178 7.25 34.55 62.61
CA SER A 178 6.44 34.51 63.80
C SER A 178 6.00 35.95 64.20
N THR A 179 4.71 36.19 64.34
CA THR A 179 4.22 37.36 65.04
C THR A 179 3.13 36.90 66.01
N ASN A 180 3.52 36.94 67.28
CA ASN A 180 2.61 37.00 68.42
C ASN A 180 1.84 38.31 68.39
N ALA A 181 0.63 38.33 68.87
CA ALA A 181 -0.03 39.18 69.83
C ALA A 181 -1.50 39.50 69.54
N TRP A 182 -2.24 39.21 70.55
CA TRP A 182 -3.59 39.65 71.03
C TRP A 182 -4.77 38.82 70.52
#